data_b315f4993413c130a30a024a6df3e204
#
_entry.id   b315f4993413c130a30a024a6df3e204
#
_cell.length_a   1.000
_cell.length_b   1.000
_cell.length_c   1.000
_cell.angle_alpha   90.00
_cell.angle_beta   90.00
_cell.angle_gamma   90.00
#
_symmetry.space_group_name_H-M   'P 1'
#
loop_
_entity.id
_entity.type
_entity.pdbx_description
1 polymer ?
#
loop_
_entity_poly.entity_id
_entity_poly.type
_entity_poly.pdbx_seq_one_letter_code
_entity_poly.pdbx_strand_id
1 'polypeptide(L)'
;MTYKEFAEKASSAQVRYYNNYVTRLIAERRRPDGKIERMLLACPACQSPSVTRLNFSRALLYGEPLKNQCERCRHQFLEEEALVLSEAS
;
A
#
# COMPACT_ATOMS: atom_id res chain seq x y z
N MET A 1 11.43 -2.24 4.53
CA MET A 1 11.37 -1.56 3.22
C MET A 1 10.02 -0.85 3.11
N THR A 2 10.03 0.37 2.62
CA THR A 2 8.78 1.11 2.35
C THR A 2 8.29 0.81 0.93
N TYR A 3 7.04 1.15 0.65
CA TYR A 3 6.50 1.01 -0.70
C TYR A 3 7.29 1.84 -1.71
N LYS A 4 7.76 3.02 -1.31
CA LYS A 4 8.57 3.86 -2.19
C LYS A 4 9.83 3.12 -2.66
N GLU A 5 10.55 2.49 -1.74
CA GLU A 5 11.74 1.71 -2.08
C GLU A 5 11.40 0.49 -2.93
N PHE A 6 10.29 -0.16 -2.63
CA PHE A 6 9.82 -1.32 -3.38
C PHE A 6 9.50 -0.94 -4.84
N ALA A 7 8.85 0.21 -5.05
CA ALA A 7 8.47 0.68 -6.37
C ALA A 7 9.67 1.15 -7.20
N GLU A 8 10.68 1.72 -6.57
CA GLU A 8 11.87 2.25 -7.26
C GLU A 8 12.67 1.17 -8.00
N LYS A 9 12.59 -0.06 -7.54
CA LYS A 9 13.35 -1.19 -8.10
C LYS A 9 12.59 -1.93 -9.20
N ALA A 10 11.44 -1.43 -9.60
CA ALA A 10 10.56 -2.11 -10.53
C ALA A 10 10.40 -1.36 -11.84
N SER A 11 10.08 -2.07 -12.93
CA SER A 11 9.71 -1.45 -14.19
C SER A 11 8.34 -0.81 -14.11
N SER A 12 7.45 -1.35 -13.28
CA SER A 12 6.15 -0.75 -12.97
C SER A 12 5.68 -1.25 -11.62
N ALA A 13 4.91 -0.42 -10.91
CA ALA A 13 4.38 -0.78 -9.60
C ALA A 13 3.03 -0.09 -9.40
N GLN A 14 2.15 -0.75 -8.62
CA GLN A 14 0.85 -0.20 -8.27
C GLN A 14 0.41 -0.75 -6.93
N VAL A 15 -0.55 -0.07 -6.29
CA VAL A 15 -1.14 -0.52 -5.04
C VAL A 15 -2.60 -0.86 -5.30
N ARG A 16 -3.01 -2.05 -4.87
CA ARG A 16 -4.41 -2.48 -4.92
C ARG A 16 -5.01 -2.43 -3.53
N TYR A 17 -6.22 -1.92 -3.44
CA TYR A 17 -6.95 -1.80 -2.20
C TYR A 17 -8.09 -2.82 -2.18
N TYR A 18 -8.07 -3.68 -1.18
CA TYR A 18 -9.11 -4.69 -1.00
C TYR A 18 -9.95 -4.36 0.23
N ASN A 19 -11.26 -4.31 0.06
CA ASN A 19 -12.20 -3.93 1.10
C ASN A 19 -13.39 -4.89 1.14
N ASN A 20 -13.11 -6.20 1.24
CA ASN A 20 -14.18 -7.20 1.36
C ASN A 20 -14.44 -7.48 2.83
N TYR A 21 -13.86 -8.55 3.35
CA TYR A 21 -13.99 -8.90 4.77
C TYR A 21 -12.87 -8.28 5.60
N VAL A 22 -11.70 -8.09 5.00
CA VAL A 22 -10.55 -7.49 5.65
C VAL A 22 -10.01 -6.40 4.73
N THR A 23 -9.89 -5.20 5.29
CA THR A 23 -9.33 -4.06 4.56
C THR A 23 -7.81 -4.19 4.50
N ARG A 24 -7.24 -4.19 3.31
CA ARG A 24 -5.78 -4.31 3.15
C ARG A 24 -5.30 -3.67 1.85
N LEU A 25 -4.03 -3.30 1.84
CA LEU A 25 -3.33 -2.81 0.67
C LEU A 25 -2.32 -3.85 0.21
N ILE A 26 -2.33 -4.14 -1.09
CA ILE A 26 -1.38 -5.06 -1.71
C ILE A 26 -0.56 -4.28 -2.73
N ALA A 27 0.75 -4.28 -2.55
CA ALA A 27 1.67 -3.68 -3.52
C ALA A 27 2.03 -4.71 -4.58
N GLU A 28 1.94 -4.32 -5.84
CA GLU A 28 2.36 -5.15 -6.95
C GLU A 28 3.47 -4.43 -7.70
N ARG A 29 4.49 -5.18 -8.12
CA ARG A 29 5.51 -4.64 -9.02
C ARG A 29 5.87 -5.66 -10.07
N ARG A 30 6.21 -5.16 -11.27
CA ARG A 30 6.74 -6.00 -12.34
C ARG A 30 8.25 -5.89 -12.35
N ARG A 31 8.93 -7.02 -12.28
CA ARG A 31 10.38 -7.09 -12.36
C ARG A 31 10.83 -6.99 -13.81
N PRO A 32 12.09 -6.59 -14.06
CA PRO A 32 12.62 -6.57 -15.43
C PRO A 32 12.58 -7.90 -16.17
N ASP A 33 12.54 -9.02 -15.41
CA ASP A 33 12.43 -10.36 -15.99
C ASP A 33 10.99 -10.75 -16.35
N GLY A 34 10.03 -9.86 -16.13
CA GLY A 34 8.62 -10.08 -16.43
C GLY A 34 7.80 -10.70 -15.32
N LYS A 35 8.40 -11.11 -14.23
CA LYS A 35 7.68 -11.67 -13.08
C LYS A 35 6.98 -10.59 -12.28
N ILE A 36 5.82 -10.93 -11.73
CA ILE A 36 5.05 -10.03 -10.89
C ILE A 36 5.20 -10.46 -9.42
N GLU A 37 5.58 -9.52 -8.57
CA GLU A 37 5.67 -9.73 -7.14
C GLU A 37 4.54 -8.98 -6.45
N ARG A 38 3.92 -9.61 -5.44
CA ARG A 38 2.88 -9.02 -4.61
C ARG A 38 3.30 -9.06 -3.17
N MET A 39 3.19 -7.92 -2.50
CA MET A 39 3.58 -7.78 -1.11
C MET A 39 2.48 -7.11 -0.31
N LEU A 40 2.31 -7.55 0.94
CA LEU A 40 1.35 -6.94 1.85
C LEU A 40 1.93 -5.65 2.42
N LEU A 41 1.15 -4.57 2.37
CA LEU A 41 1.55 -3.30 2.97
C LEU A 41 0.97 -3.18 4.37
N ALA A 42 1.66 -2.47 5.23
CA ALA A 42 1.29 -2.34 6.63
C ALA A 42 1.58 -0.93 7.15
N CYS A 43 0.95 -0.62 8.29
CA CYS A 43 1.19 0.63 9.02
C CYS A 43 2.67 0.73 9.41
N PRO A 44 3.33 1.86 9.12
CA PRO A 44 4.74 2.01 9.48
C PRO A 44 4.97 2.13 10.99
N ALA A 45 3.92 2.42 11.77
CA ALA A 45 4.04 2.58 13.22
C ALA A 45 3.89 1.26 13.98
N CYS A 46 2.89 0.44 13.64
CA CYS A 46 2.60 -0.79 14.39
C CYS A 46 2.64 -2.06 13.53
N GLN A 47 2.91 -1.94 12.25
CA GLN A 47 3.03 -3.06 11.30
C GLN A 47 1.73 -3.85 11.10
N SER A 48 0.58 -3.26 11.43
CA SER A 48 -0.71 -3.89 11.18
C SER A 48 -1.08 -3.78 9.69
N PRO A 49 -1.51 -4.88 9.05
CA PRO A 49 -1.93 -4.82 7.65
C PRO A 49 -3.36 -4.29 7.45
N SER A 50 -4.11 -4.08 8.53
CA SER A 50 -5.48 -3.59 8.44
C SER A 50 -5.48 -2.07 8.33
N VAL A 51 -5.72 -1.54 7.13
CA VAL A 51 -5.70 -0.11 6.86
C VAL A 51 -6.95 0.31 6.09
N THR A 52 -7.35 1.58 6.27
CA THR A 52 -8.49 2.17 5.58
C THR A 52 -8.00 3.38 4.79
N ARG A 53 -8.55 3.58 3.60
CA ARG A 53 -8.28 4.79 2.81
C ARG A 53 -9.19 5.91 3.28
N LEU A 54 -8.60 7.07 3.54
CA LEU A 54 -9.34 8.20 4.11
C LEU A 54 -9.91 9.14 3.05
N ASN A 55 -9.24 9.32 1.93
CA ASN A 55 -9.59 10.35 0.97
C ASN A 55 -9.65 9.85 -0.46
N PHE A 56 -10.16 8.63 -0.67
CA PHE A 56 -10.18 8.03 -2.01
C PHE A 56 -10.91 8.92 -3.03
N SER A 57 -12.10 9.41 -2.68
CA SER A 57 -12.90 10.26 -3.58
C SER A 57 -12.20 11.57 -3.89
N ARG A 58 -11.59 12.20 -2.90
CA ARG A 58 -10.89 13.47 -3.08
C ARG A 58 -9.62 13.29 -3.90
N ALA A 59 -8.91 12.20 -3.69
CA ALA A 59 -7.72 11.89 -4.47
C ALA A 59 -8.09 11.70 -5.95
N LEU A 60 -9.21 11.03 -6.20
CA LEU A 60 -9.68 10.77 -7.56
C LEU A 60 -10.13 12.05 -8.26
N LEU A 61 -10.86 12.92 -7.53
CA LEU A 61 -11.44 14.14 -8.11
C LEU A 61 -10.45 15.30 -8.20
N TYR A 62 -9.56 15.44 -7.22
CA TYR A 62 -8.69 16.62 -7.11
C TYR A 62 -7.21 16.29 -7.24
N GLY A 63 -6.85 15.04 -7.42
CA GLY A 63 -5.45 14.64 -7.55
C GLY A 63 -4.65 14.71 -6.25
N GLU A 64 -5.31 14.68 -5.10
CA GLU A 64 -4.62 14.67 -3.81
C GLU A 64 -3.90 13.34 -3.59
N PRO A 65 -2.77 13.34 -2.83
CA PRO A 65 -2.14 12.09 -2.46
C PRO A 65 -3.07 11.22 -1.64
N LEU A 66 -3.05 9.90 -1.89
CA LEU A 66 -3.86 8.96 -1.14
C LEU A 66 -3.35 8.83 0.29
N LYS A 67 -4.25 9.03 1.25
CA LYS A 67 -3.96 8.88 2.67
C LYS A 67 -4.62 7.63 3.21
N ASN A 68 -3.89 6.93 4.07
CA ASN A 68 -4.36 5.71 4.72
C ASN A 68 -4.29 5.87 6.22
N GLN A 69 -5.13 5.13 6.93
CA GLN A 69 -5.14 5.11 8.38
C GLN A 69 -5.13 3.67 8.86
N CYS A 70 -4.24 3.37 9.80
CA CYS A 70 -4.21 2.06 10.44
C CYS A 70 -5.47 1.91 11.29
N GLU A 71 -6.17 0.78 11.14
CA GLU A 71 -7.37 0.51 11.94
C GLU A 71 -7.04 0.14 13.38
N ARG A 72 -5.80 -0.24 13.64
CA ARG A 72 -5.38 -0.68 14.96
C ARG A 72 -4.85 0.45 15.82
N CYS A 73 -3.88 1.22 15.31
CA CYS A 73 -3.24 2.29 16.09
C CYS A 73 -3.66 3.69 15.66
N ARG A 74 -4.47 3.81 14.62
CA ARG A 74 -5.00 5.08 14.10
C ARG A 74 -3.95 5.99 13.48
N HIS A 75 -2.74 5.51 13.25
CA HIS A 75 -1.70 6.29 12.60
C HIS A 75 -2.06 6.54 11.13
N GLN A 76 -1.93 7.79 10.68
CA GLN A 76 -2.19 8.15 9.29
C GLN A 76 -0.87 8.22 8.52
N PHE A 77 -0.87 7.73 7.29
CA PHE A 77 0.34 7.69 6.47
C PHE A 77 -0.03 7.73 5.00
N LEU A 78 0.93 8.19 4.19
CA LEU A 78 0.80 8.15 2.74
C LEU A 78 1.20 6.75 2.24
N GLU A 79 0.72 6.41 1.04
CA GLU A 79 0.97 5.11 0.44
C GLU A 79 2.47 4.78 0.35
N GLU A 80 3.28 5.77 -0.02
CA GLU A 80 4.72 5.59 -0.16
C GLU A 80 5.44 5.31 1.17
N GLU A 81 4.82 5.66 2.29
CA GLU A 81 5.38 5.43 3.63
C GLU A 81 5.04 4.05 4.18
N ALA A 82 4.09 3.34 3.57
CA ALA A 82 3.66 2.03 4.05
C ALA A 82 4.81 1.02 4.03
N LEU A 83 4.87 0.16 5.04
CA LEU A 83 5.88 -0.88 5.11
C LEU A 83 5.50 -2.06 4.23
N VAL A 84 6.50 -2.62 3.56
CA VAL A 84 6.33 -3.87 2.80
C VAL A 84 6.68 -5.01 3.74
N LEU A 85 5.70 -5.87 4.01
CA LEU A 85 5.89 -6.99 4.94
C LEU A 85 6.37 -8.23 4.21
N SER A 86 5.44 -9.10 3.88
CA SER A 86 5.76 -10.37 3.27
C SER A 86 4.95 -10.54 2.00
N GLU A 87 5.31 -11.55 1.22
CA GLU A 87 4.58 -11.86 0.00
C GLU A 87 3.12 -12.19 0.32
N ALA A 88 2.20 -11.54 -0.38
CA ALA A 88 0.77 -11.77 -0.23
C ALA A 88 0.36 -12.94 -1.12
N SER A 89 0.24 -14.10 -0.54
CA SER A 89 -0.18 -15.32 -1.25
C SER A 89 -1.70 -15.46 -1.24
#